data_592ca9f9e89971e37fad36263a31506e
#
_entry.id   592ca9f9e89971e37fad36263a31506e
#
_cell.length_a   1.000
_cell.length_b   1.000
_cell.length_c   1.000
_cell.angle_alpha   90.00
_cell.angle_beta   90.00
_cell.angle_gamma   90.00
#
_symmetry.space_group_name_H-M   'P 1'
#
loop_
_entity.id
_entity.type
_entity.pdbx_description
1 polymer ?
#
loop_
_entity_poly.entity_id
_entity_poly.type
_entity_poly.pdbx_seq_one_letter_code
_entity_poly.pdbx_strand_id
1 'polypeptide(L)'
;MASCASVKSARVNFRSLDVETFAKFIEKDDVYLVDVRTPEEFSAGHLPDVDHNLDVRSATFFKDYQSLPKDKTIALYCKGGGRSKQVAGVLAGNGYKVVELAVGYDGWVKAGGKVDK
;
A
#
# COMPACT_ATOMS: atom_id res chain seq x y z
N MET A 1 -22.58 -15.24 -18.73
CA MET A 1 -22.20 -15.06 -18.42
C MET A 1 -21.60 -14.54 -17.95
N ALA A 2 -21.66 -14.47 -18.50
CA ALA A 2 -20.80 -13.82 -18.20
C ALA A 2 -20.81 -13.24 -17.16
N SER A 3 -21.64 -13.01 -16.99
CA SER A 3 -21.68 -12.45 -15.92
C SER A 3 -21.00 -13.00 -14.91
N CYS A 4 -20.84 -14.02 -14.84
CA CYS A 4 -20.09 -14.52 -13.89
C CYS A 4 -18.76 -14.15 -14.04
N ALA A 5 -18.43 -13.94 -15.19
CA ALA A 5 -17.16 -13.42 -15.41
C ALA A 5 -17.05 -12.14 -14.68
N SER A 6 -18.12 -11.44 -14.60
CA SER A 6 -18.00 -10.20 -13.92
C SER A 6 -17.72 -10.40 -12.48
N VAL A 7 -18.10 -11.48 -11.94
CA VAL A 7 -17.73 -11.75 -10.60
C VAL A 7 -16.26 -11.87 -10.49
N LYS A 8 -15.63 -12.41 -11.51
CA LYS A 8 -14.23 -12.43 -11.49
C LYS A 8 -13.68 -11.09 -11.58
N SER A 9 -14.28 -10.25 -12.38
CA SER A 9 -13.77 -8.92 -12.51
C SER A 9 -13.89 -8.19 -11.21
N ALA A 10 -14.77 -8.63 -10.35
CA ALA A 10 -14.83 -8.02 -9.04
C ALA A 10 -13.67 -8.50 -8.18
N ARG A 11 -12.95 -9.48 -8.63
CA ARG A 11 -11.81 -9.96 -7.92
C ARG A 11 -10.74 -8.89 -7.98
N VAL A 12 -10.23 -8.54 -6.84
CA VAL A 12 -9.21 -7.52 -6.78
C VAL A 12 -7.87 -8.14 -7.04
N ASN A 13 -7.09 -7.43 -7.82
CA ASN A 13 -5.77 -7.89 -8.16
C ASN A 13 -4.75 -6.92 -7.63
N PHE A 14 -3.95 -7.38 -6.69
CA PHE A 14 -2.78 -6.65 -6.25
C PHE A 14 -1.70 -7.69 -5.98
N ARG A 15 -0.46 -7.25 -5.89
CA ARG A 15 0.65 -8.13 -5.62
C ARG A 15 1.24 -7.83 -4.27
N SER A 16 1.57 -8.90 -3.52
CA SER A 16 2.30 -8.79 -2.27
C SER A 16 3.76 -9.09 -2.56
N LEU A 17 4.63 -8.16 -2.27
CA LEU A 17 6.05 -8.26 -2.59
C LEU A 17 6.86 -8.45 -1.32
N ASP A 18 7.95 -9.21 -1.43
CA ASP A 18 8.89 -9.33 -0.32
C ASP A 18 9.71 -8.04 -0.20
N VAL A 19 10.53 -7.95 0.84
CA VAL A 19 11.30 -6.74 1.12
C VAL A 19 12.21 -6.36 -0.04
N GLU A 20 12.94 -7.30 -0.56
CA GLU A 20 13.91 -7.01 -1.61
C GLU A 20 13.23 -6.52 -2.88
N THR A 21 12.16 -7.18 -3.28
CA THR A 21 11.41 -6.79 -4.48
C THR A 21 10.72 -5.44 -4.28
N PHE A 22 10.13 -5.23 -3.10
CA PHE A 22 9.46 -3.98 -2.80
C PHE A 22 10.45 -2.81 -2.82
N ALA A 23 11.64 -3.03 -2.23
CA ALA A 23 12.66 -1.98 -2.19
C ALA A 23 13.05 -1.51 -3.59
N LYS A 24 13.17 -2.44 -4.52
CA LYS A 24 13.50 -2.09 -5.90
C LYS A 24 12.32 -1.44 -6.60
N PHE A 25 11.12 -1.95 -6.32
CA PHE A 25 9.92 -1.45 -6.98
C PHE A 25 9.65 0.01 -6.66
N ILE A 26 9.83 0.42 -5.41
CA ILE A 26 9.52 1.79 -5.00
C ILE A 26 10.53 2.81 -5.50
N GLU A 27 11.61 2.38 -6.14
CA GLU A 27 12.56 3.30 -6.75
C GLU A 27 12.09 3.83 -8.10
N LYS A 28 11.05 3.25 -8.66
CA LYS A 28 10.54 3.67 -9.96
C LYS A 28 9.82 5.02 -9.87
N ASP A 29 9.94 5.83 -10.91
CA ASP A 29 9.36 7.17 -10.92
C ASP A 29 7.84 7.17 -10.92
N ASP A 30 7.21 6.12 -11.46
CA ASP A 30 5.76 6.06 -11.56
C ASP A 30 5.11 5.33 -10.39
N VAL A 31 5.82 5.24 -9.27
CA VAL A 31 5.30 4.61 -8.06
C VAL A 31 5.08 5.67 -6.98
N TYR A 32 3.93 5.56 -6.32
CA TYR A 32 3.53 6.46 -5.25
C TYR A 32 3.50 5.64 -3.96
N LEU A 33 4.36 5.96 -3.01
CA LEU A 33 4.56 5.16 -1.79
C LEU A 33 3.67 5.67 -0.66
N VAL A 34 2.84 4.77 -0.13
CA VAL A 34 1.84 5.12 0.88
C VAL A 34 2.00 4.25 2.13
N ASP A 35 2.10 4.92 3.27
CA ASP A 35 2.08 4.27 4.58
C ASP A 35 0.64 4.33 5.08
N VAL A 36 0.01 3.16 5.29
CA VAL A 36 -1.40 3.14 5.70
C VAL A 36 -1.58 2.96 7.21
N ARG A 37 -0.50 3.20 7.97
CA ARG A 37 -0.55 3.15 9.43
C ARG A 37 -1.05 4.46 10.00
N THR A 38 -1.23 4.50 11.33
CA THR A 38 -1.65 5.72 12.00
C THR A 38 -0.54 6.78 11.95
N PRO A 39 -0.89 8.05 12.11
CA PRO A 39 0.13 9.11 12.18
C PRO A 39 1.15 8.90 13.29
N GLU A 40 0.74 8.33 14.41
CA GLU A 40 1.65 8.03 15.51
C GLU A 40 2.69 7.00 15.12
N GLU A 41 2.24 5.93 14.45
CA GLU A 41 3.17 4.91 13.97
C GLU A 41 4.14 5.51 12.96
N PHE A 42 3.61 6.33 12.04
CA PHE A 42 4.41 6.98 11.02
C PHE A 42 5.50 7.87 11.65
N SER A 43 5.11 8.67 12.63
CA SER A 43 6.04 9.59 13.27
C SER A 43 7.15 8.87 14.03
N ALA A 44 6.89 7.66 14.50
CA ALA A 44 7.88 6.89 15.22
C ALA A 44 8.93 6.25 14.30
N GLY A 45 8.65 6.21 13.01
CA GLY A 45 9.57 5.68 12.01
C GLY A 45 8.80 5.21 10.79
N HIS A 46 9.36 5.42 9.61
CA HIS A 46 8.72 5.06 8.34
C HIS A 46 9.79 4.80 7.29
N LEU A 47 9.39 4.24 6.17
CA LEU A 47 10.30 4.06 5.04
C LEU A 47 10.70 5.44 4.50
N PRO A 48 11.89 5.56 3.90
CA PRO A 48 12.27 6.82 3.27
C PRO A 48 11.34 7.18 2.12
N ASP A 49 11.18 8.46 1.89
CA ASP A 49 10.48 8.98 0.71
C ASP A 49 9.01 8.56 0.59
N VAL A 50 8.33 8.38 1.72
CA VAL A 50 6.90 8.11 1.70
C VAL A 50 6.19 9.34 1.16
N ASP A 51 5.33 9.12 0.15
CA ASP A 51 4.58 10.21 -0.47
C ASP A 51 3.36 10.62 0.33
N HIS A 52 2.78 9.69 1.07
CA HIS A 52 1.53 9.97 1.78
C HIS A 52 1.35 9.00 2.95
N ASN A 53 0.96 9.53 4.10
CA ASN A 53 0.54 8.70 5.22
C ASN A 53 -1.00 8.71 5.24
N LEU A 54 -1.58 7.62 4.78
CA LEU A 54 -3.03 7.48 4.64
C LEU A 54 -3.53 6.51 5.71
N ASP A 55 -4.03 7.04 6.81
CA ASP A 55 -4.44 6.24 7.95
C ASP A 55 -5.71 5.44 7.64
N VAL A 56 -5.58 4.11 7.50
CA VAL A 56 -6.73 3.26 7.20
C VAL A 56 -7.72 3.22 8.36
N ARG A 57 -7.28 3.57 9.56
CA ARG A 57 -8.17 3.60 10.73
C ARG A 57 -8.90 4.91 10.89
N SER A 58 -8.60 5.89 10.06
CA SER A 58 -9.29 7.18 10.12
C SER A 58 -10.74 7.05 9.72
N ALA A 59 -11.61 7.81 10.38
CA ALA A 59 -13.02 7.84 10.04
C ALA A 59 -13.26 8.35 8.62
N THR A 60 -12.31 9.07 8.05
CA THR A 60 -12.45 9.64 6.71
C THR A 60 -11.69 8.86 5.65
N PHE A 61 -11.23 7.64 5.97
CA PHE A 61 -10.42 6.86 5.04
C PHE A 61 -11.07 6.72 3.65
N PHE A 62 -12.37 6.40 3.62
CA PHE A 62 -13.05 6.17 2.34
C PHE A 62 -13.16 7.41 1.47
N LYS A 63 -13.03 8.58 2.08
CA LYS A 63 -12.96 9.82 1.33
C LYS A 63 -11.51 10.11 0.95
N ASP A 64 -10.60 9.89 1.90
CA ASP A 64 -9.21 10.32 1.75
C ASP A 64 -8.45 9.57 0.65
N TYR A 65 -8.72 8.26 0.49
CA TYR A 65 -7.97 7.50 -0.52
C TYR A 65 -8.27 7.96 -1.94
N GLN A 66 -9.38 8.65 -2.13
CA GLN A 66 -9.76 9.09 -3.47
C GLN A 66 -8.84 10.19 -4.00
N SER A 67 -8.03 10.79 -3.13
CA SER A 67 -7.06 11.79 -3.56
C SER A 67 -5.77 11.16 -4.11
N LEU A 68 -5.61 9.85 -3.99
CA LEU A 68 -4.42 9.19 -4.51
C LEU A 68 -4.40 9.24 -6.03
N PRO A 69 -3.22 9.40 -6.65
CA PRO A 69 -3.13 9.48 -8.11
C PRO A 69 -3.46 8.15 -8.76
N LYS A 70 -4.25 8.19 -9.83
CA LYS A 70 -4.59 6.97 -10.57
C LYS A 70 -3.65 6.70 -11.72
N ASP A 71 -2.79 7.63 -12.05
CA ASP A 71 -1.81 7.47 -13.12
C ASP A 71 -0.49 6.89 -12.63
N LYS A 72 -0.41 6.52 -11.36
CA LYS A 72 0.77 5.89 -10.79
C LYS A 72 0.41 4.59 -10.13
N THR A 73 1.38 3.70 -9.97
CA THR A 73 1.18 2.48 -9.18
C THR A 73 1.30 2.86 -7.71
N ILE A 74 0.33 2.46 -6.92
CA ILE A 74 0.33 2.71 -5.49
C ILE A 74 1.05 1.57 -4.79
N ALA A 75 2.10 1.88 -4.05
CA ALA A 75 2.83 0.90 -3.26
C ALA A 75 2.49 1.16 -1.80
N LEU A 76 1.95 0.16 -1.13
CA LEU A 76 1.43 0.31 0.23
C LEU A 76 2.21 -0.51 1.23
N TYR A 77 2.25 -0.04 2.47
CA TYR A 77 2.68 -0.89 3.57
C TYR A 77 2.00 -0.48 4.86
N CYS A 78 1.90 -1.44 5.78
CA CYS A 78 1.43 -1.17 7.13
C CYS A 78 2.46 -1.74 8.11
N LYS A 79 2.06 -2.08 9.32
CA LYS A 79 3.02 -2.59 10.32
C LYS A 79 3.41 -4.03 10.03
N GLY A 80 2.44 -4.93 9.89
CA GLY A 80 2.71 -6.35 9.70
C GLY A 80 2.13 -6.97 8.44
N GLY A 81 1.47 -6.19 7.61
CA GLY A 81 0.92 -6.66 6.33
C GLY A 81 -0.57 -6.88 6.31
N GLY A 82 -1.26 -6.83 7.45
CA GLY A 82 -2.70 -7.07 7.49
C GLY A 82 -3.52 -5.92 6.95
N ARG A 83 -3.26 -4.72 7.47
CA ARG A 83 -4.00 -3.52 7.02
C ARG A 83 -3.72 -3.21 5.56
N SER A 84 -2.47 -3.39 5.12
CA SER A 84 -2.09 -3.07 3.74
C SER A 84 -2.81 -3.97 2.75
N LYS A 85 -3.04 -5.24 3.09
CA LYS A 85 -3.76 -6.14 2.19
C LYS A 85 -5.22 -5.73 2.06
N GLN A 86 -5.84 -5.27 3.15
CA GLN A 86 -7.21 -4.77 3.10
C GLN A 86 -7.31 -3.52 2.23
N VAL A 87 -6.40 -2.58 2.43
CA VAL A 87 -6.38 -1.35 1.65
C VAL A 87 -6.09 -1.66 0.18
N ALA A 88 -5.15 -2.55 -0.08
CA ALA A 88 -4.83 -2.94 -1.45
C ALA A 88 -6.05 -3.48 -2.17
N GLY A 89 -6.84 -4.29 -1.49
CA GLY A 89 -8.08 -4.83 -2.07
C GLY A 89 -9.07 -3.72 -2.40
N VAL A 90 -9.25 -2.75 -1.50
CA VAL A 90 -10.16 -1.64 -1.73
C VAL A 90 -9.69 -0.81 -2.94
N LEU A 91 -8.42 -0.46 -2.97
CA LEU A 91 -7.90 0.37 -4.06
C LEU A 91 -7.93 -0.35 -5.40
N ALA A 92 -7.51 -1.61 -5.41
CA ALA A 92 -7.53 -2.39 -6.66
C ALA A 92 -8.95 -2.53 -7.19
N GLY A 93 -9.92 -2.71 -6.28
CA GLY A 93 -11.32 -2.77 -6.67
C GLY A 93 -11.88 -1.46 -7.21
N ASN A 94 -11.14 -0.36 -7.00
CA ASN A 94 -11.54 0.97 -7.47
C ASN A 94 -10.64 1.48 -8.59
N GLY A 95 -9.96 0.58 -9.28
CA GLY A 95 -9.25 0.93 -10.50
C GLY A 95 -7.79 1.34 -10.31
N TYR A 96 -7.24 1.21 -9.11
CA TYR A 96 -5.83 1.52 -8.90
C TYR A 96 -4.96 0.31 -9.21
N LYS A 97 -3.74 0.56 -9.65
CA LYS A 97 -2.71 -0.47 -9.73
C LYS A 97 -2.00 -0.46 -8.39
N VAL A 98 -1.92 -1.62 -7.75
CA VAL A 98 -1.45 -1.68 -6.36
C VAL A 98 -0.47 -2.82 -6.13
N VAL A 99 0.58 -2.52 -5.37
CA VAL A 99 1.45 -3.53 -4.77
C VAL A 99 1.53 -3.22 -3.28
N GLU A 100 1.80 -4.22 -2.46
CA GLU A 100 1.97 -3.98 -1.04
C GLU A 100 3.15 -4.79 -0.51
N LEU A 101 3.73 -4.32 0.59
CA LEU A 101 4.85 -4.99 1.25
C LEU A 101 4.29 -6.08 2.16
N ALA A 102 4.51 -7.34 1.78
CA ALA A 102 3.87 -8.49 2.42
C ALA A 102 4.10 -8.54 3.94
N VAL A 103 5.31 -8.23 4.39
CA VAL A 103 5.69 -8.35 5.79
C VAL A 103 5.66 -7.01 6.54
N GLY A 104 5.29 -5.94 5.87
CA GLY A 104 5.12 -4.63 6.48
C GLY A 104 6.39 -4.00 7.01
N TYR A 105 6.19 -2.91 7.74
CA TYR A 105 7.28 -2.15 8.33
C TYR A 105 8.16 -3.01 9.23
N ASP A 106 7.54 -3.87 10.03
CA ASP A 106 8.32 -4.73 10.95
C ASP A 106 9.27 -5.64 10.17
N GLY A 107 8.80 -6.24 9.09
CA GLY A 107 9.65 -7.09 8.26
C GLY A 107 10.73 -6.29 7.53
N TRP A 108 10.40 -5.07 7.12
CA TRP A 108 11.35 -4.17 6.48
C TRP A 108 12.51 -3.85 7.41
N VAL A 109 12.20 -3.47 8.66
CA VAL A 109 13.22 -3.16 9.66
C VAL A 109 14.05 -4.39 9.98
N LYS A 110 13.39 -5.54 10.14
CA LYS A 110 14.09 -6.78 10.46
C LYS A 110 15.07 -7.18 9.36
N ALA A 111 14.76 -6.86 8.13
CA ALA A 111 15.60 -7.16 6.99
C ALA A 111 16.71 -6.12 6.80
N GLY A 112 16.78 -5.11 7.64
CA GLY A 112 17.81 -4.08 7.57
C GLY A 112 17.46 -2.93 6.64
N GLY A 113 16.20 -2.75 6.29
CA GLY A 113 15.76 -1.65 5.43
C GLY A 113 15.96 -0.29 6.10
N LYS A 114 16.20 0.74 5.30
CA LYS A 114 16.42 2.08 5.84
C LYS A 114 15.10 2.68 6.34
N VAL A 115 15.21 3.45 7.42
CA VAL A 115 14.04 4.12 7.98
C VAL A 115 14.36 5.58 8.26
N ASP A 116 13.33 6.39 8.20
CA ASP A 116 13.37 7.81 8.56
C ASP A 116 12.38 8.08 9.69
N LYS A 117 12.45 9.27 10.23
CA LYS A 117 11.48 9.70 11.25
C LYS A 117 10.95 11.08 10.94
#